data_34d46807461a01280d073aa5e2268337
#
_entry.id   34d46807461a01280d073aa5e2268337
#
_cell.length_a   1.000
_cell.length_b   1.000
_cell.length_c   1.000
_cell.angle_alpha   90.00
_cell.angle_beta   90.00
_cell.angle_gamma   90.00
#
_symmetry.space_group_name_H-M   'P 1'
#
loop_
_entity.id
_entity.type
_entity.pdbx_description
1 polymer ?
#
loop_
_entity_poly.entity_id
_entity_poly.type
_entity_poly.pdbx_seq_one_letter_code
_entity_poly.pdbx_strand_id
1 'polypeptide(L)'
;MIVKGFVLDDERLKQGKYFGKDYFDDLLERIREIRASERRYYQKITDVYAECSSDYDPKAETTQLFFKMVQNMMHWAVTHQTAAEIVYTRADAEMPHMGLTTWKNAPEGRVQKSDTIIAKNYLSDKEVISLNRLTTSFLDLAEARAERQIISTMEDWKKQLDDFLTVYGYDKFHDSRIISAEQAKEKAYAEYDKFRLIQDK
;
A
#
# COMPACT_ATOMS: atom_id res chain seq x y z
N MET A 1 -7.96 -7.74 28.25
CA MET A 1 -7.94 -6.67 27.25
C MET A 1 -8.84 -7.12 26.10
N ILE A 2 -10.06 -6.60 26.02
CA ILE A 2 -11.08 -7.04 25.06
C ILE A 2 -10.80 -6.25 23.77
N VAL A 3 -10.29 -6.95 22.75
CA VAL A 3 -10.24 -6.40 21.40
C VAL A 3 -11.68 -6.43 20.88
N LYS A 4 -12.35 -5.28 20.89
CA LYS A 4 -13.63 -5.14 20.19
C LYS A 4 -13.32 -5.25 18.68
N GLY A 5 -13.54 -6.45 18.14
CA GLY A 5 -13.61 -6.64 16.70
C GLY A 5 -14.87 -5.92 16.18
N PHE A 6 -14.71 -4.90 15.39
CA PHE A 6 -15.79 -4.27 14.66
C PHE A 6 -16.15 -5.20 13.50
N VAL A 7 -17.33 -5.78 13.54
CA VAL A 7 -17.95 -6.43 12.38
C VAL A 7 -18.83 -5.35 11.75
N LEU A 8 -18.37 -4.72 10.68
CA LEU A 8 -19.28 -4.05 9.76
C LEU A 8 -20.32 -5.09 9.34
N ASP A 9 -21.60 -4.75 9.45
CA ASP A 9 -22.70 -5.64 9.13
C ASP A 9 -22.73 -5.85 7.60
N ASP A 10 -21.91 -6.80 7.13
CA ASP A 10 -21.77 -7.21 5.72
C ASP A 10 -23.12 -7.54 5.07
N GLU A 11 -24.09 -8.04 5.87
CA GLU A 11 -25.42 -8.35 5.37
C GLU A 11 -26.23 -7.09 5.09
N ARG A 12 -26.08 -6.02 5.85
CA ARG A 12 -26.71 -4.72 5.60
C ARG A 12 -26.14 -4.06 4.34
N LEU A 13 -24.84 -4.18 4.13
CA LEU A 13 -24.15 -3.66 2.93
C LEU A 13 -24.61 -4.37 1.65
N LYS A 14 -24.74 -5.71 1.70
CA LYS A 14 -25.18 -6.54 0.56
C LYS A 14 -26.68 -6.35 0.18
N GLN A 15 -27.51 -5.85 1.09
CA GLN A 15 -28.96 -5.70 0.87
C GLN A 15 -29.36 -4.35 0.28
N GLY A 16 -28.44 -3.45 -0.05
CA GLY A 16 -28.73 -2.13 -0.64
C GLY A 16 -29.61 -1.24 0.25
N LYS A 17 -29.65 -1.52 1.56
CA LYS A 17 -30.43 -0.72 2.52
C LYS A 17 -29.77 0.64 2.74
N TYR A 18 -30.63 1.64 2.87
CA TYR A 18 -30.26 3.03 3.13
C TYR A 18 -29.17 3.14 4.20
N PHE A 19 -28.06 3.73 3.83
CA PHE A 19 -26.95 3.99 4.75
C PHE A 19 -27.37 5.15 5.66
N GLY A 20 -27.68 4.85 6.92
CA GLY A 20 -28.05 5.85 7.91
C GLY A 20 -26.85 6.68 8.38
N LYS A 21 -27.17 7.73 9.17
CA LYS A 21 -26.14 8.59 9.79
C LYS A 21 -25.11 7.78 10.59
N ASP A 22 -25.56 6.77 11.29
CA ASP A 22 -24.72 5.89 12.12
C ASP A 22 -23.62 5.18 11.30
N TYR A 23 -23.90 4.78 10.05
CA TYR A 23 -22.91 4.19 9.16
C TYR A 23 -21.74 5.16 8.87
N PHE A 24 -22.04 6.40 8.58
CA PHE A 24 -21.02 7.39 8.26
C PHE A 24 -20.25 7.84 9.50
N ASP A 25 -20.88 7.90 10.67
CA ASP A 25 -20.21 8.18 11.92
C ASP A 25 -19.21 7.05 12.26
N ASP A 26 -19.61 5.78 12.11
CA ASP A 26 -18.73 4.61 12.26
C ASP A 26 -17.58 4.63 11.24
N LEU A 27 -17.88 4.96 9.99
CA LEU A 27 -16.89 5.07 8.92
C LEU A 27 -15.86 6.17 9.20
N LEU A 28 -16.29 7.34 9.66
CA LEU A 28 -15.41 8.44 10.04
C LEU A 28 -14.49 8.05 11.20
N GLU A 29 -15.04 7.40 12.23
CA GLU A 29 -14.25 6.88 13.34
C GLU A 29 -13.20 5.90 12.84
N ARG A 30 -13.56 5.01 11.92
CA ARG A 30 -12.65 4.02 11.34
C ARG A 30 -11.53 4.66 10.51
N ILE A 31 -11.83 5.66 9.68
CA ILE A 31 -10.81 6.41 8.94
C ILE A 31 -9.84 7.09 9.89
N ARG A 32 -10.33 7.69 10.97
CA ARG A 32 -9.49 8.33 12.00
C ARG A 32 -8.59 7.33 12.73
N GLU A 33 -9.09 6.13 13.04
CA GLU A 33 -8.29 5.04 13.61
C GLU A 33 -7.19 4.58 12.63
N ILE A 34 -7.52 4.40 11.34
CA ILE A 34 -6.55 4.06 10.29
C ILE A 34 -5.47 5.14 10.20
N ARG A 35 -5.87 6.42 10.22
CA ARG A 35 -4.94 7.56 10.18
C ARG A 35 -4.02 7.60 11.40
N ALA A 36 -4.54 7.36 12.59
CA ALA A 36 -3.80 7.37 13.86
C ALA A 36 -2.88 6.16 14.01
N SER A 37 -3.09 5.09 13.23
CA SER A 37 -2.29 3.87 13.34
C SER A 37 -0.88 4.07 12.78
N GLU A 38 0.12 3.40 13.38
CA GLU A 38 1.51 3.36 12.89
C GLU A 38 1.72 2.45 11.68
N ARG A 39 0.63 2.00 11.05
CA ARG A 39 0.70 1.12 9.88
C ARG A 39 1.43 1.78 8.72
N ARG A 40 2.02 0.95 7.89
CA ARG A 40 2.73 1.37 6.68
C ARG A 40 1.78 2.06 5.71
N TYR A 41 2.24 3.12 5.01
CA TYR A 41 1.33 4.04 4.29
C TYR A 41 0.45 3.37 3.22
N TYR A 42 0.98 2.47 2.41
CA TYR A 42 0.16 1.78 1.41
C TYR A 42 -0.87 0.83 2.05
N GLN A 43 -0.58 0.31 3.27
CA GLN A 43 -1.56 -0.47 4.03
C GLN A 43 -2.72 0.39 4.51
N LYS A 44 -2.47 1.65 4.89
CA LYS A 44 -3.55 2.58 5.25
C LYS A 44 -4.50 2.81 4.07
N ILE A 45 -3.98 2.96 2.86
CA ILE A 45 -4.82 3.10 1.67
C ILE A 45 -5.63 1.83 1.41
N THR A 46 -5.02 0.66 1.49
CA THR A 46 -5.75 -0.60 1.32
C THR A 46 -6.79 -0.83 2.42
N ASP A 47 -6.50 -0.40 3.66
CA ASP A 47 -7.47 -0.43 4.76
C ASP A 47 -8.68 0.49 4.47
N VAL A 48 -8.44 1.71 3.89
CA VAL A 48 -9.54 2.59 3.46
C VAL A 48 -10.42 1.90 2.42
N TYR A 49 -9.83 1.26 1.42
CA TYR A 49 -10.61 0.52 0.43
C TYR A 49 -11.41 -0.61 1.06
N ALA A 50 -10.79 -1.38 1.95
CA ALA A 50 -11.44 -2.50 2.62
C ALA A 50 -12.60 -2.07 3.50
N GLU A 51 -12.42 -1.04 4.30
CA GLU A 51 -13.38 -0.61 5.32
C GLU A 51 -14.41 0.39 4.80
N CYS A 52 -14.10 1.11 3.72
CA CYS A 52 -14.91 2.21 3.20
C CYS A 52 -15.65 1.88 1.90
N SER A 53 -15.47 0.69 1.34
CA SER A 53 -16.19 0.26 0.13
C SER A 53 -17.44 -0.53 0.50
N SER A 54 -18.57 -0.17 -0.14
CA SER A 54 -19.86 -0.83 0.09
C SER A 54 -19.94 -2.25 -0.49
N ASP A 55 -19.03 -2.60 -1.37
CA ASP A 55 -18.96 -3.86 -2.14
C ASP A 55 -17.68 -4.67 -1.86
N TYR A 56 -16.98 -4.39 -0.77
CA TYR A 56 -15.75 -5.08 -0.42
C TYR A 56 -15.98 -6.55 -0.07
N ASP A 57 -15.24 -7.45 -0.75
CA ASP A 57 -15.14 -8.87 -0.40
C ASP A 57 -13.66 -9.27 -0.32
N PRO A 58 -13.13 -9.56 0.89
CA PRO A 58 -11.72 -9.91 1.07
C PRO A 58 -11.30 -11.22 0.38
N LYS A 59 -12.25 -12.07 0.01
CA LYS A 59 -12.00 -13.36 -0.64
C LYS A 59 -12.05 -13.29 -2.18
N ALA A 60 -12.57 -12.20 -2.74
CA ALA A 60 -12.66 -12.03 -4.18
C ALA A 60 -11.26 -11.87 -4.80
N GLU A 61 -10.99 -12.61 -5.87
CA GLU A 61 -9.74 -12.46 -6.64
C GLU A 61 -9.57 -11.02 -7.15
N THR A 62 -10.66 -10.39 -7.55
CA THR A 62 -10.70 -8.98 -7.97
C THR A 62 -10.16 -8.04 -6.90
N THR A 63 -10.44 -8.31 -5.62
CA THR A 63 -9.95 -7.53 -4.49
C THR A 63 -8.43 -7.63 -4.34
N GLN A 64 -7.87 -8.82 -4.48
CA GLN A 64 -6.41 -9.01 -4.40
C GLN A 64 -5.68 -8.33 -5.56
N LEU A 65 -6.22 -8.44 -6.77
CA LEU A 65 -5.69 -7.76 -7.95
C LEU A 65 -5.76 -6.24 -7.81
N PHE A 66 -6.86 -5.75 -7.24
CA PHE A 66 -7.06 -4.34 -6.97
C PHE A 66 -6.02 -3.79 -5.99
N PHE A 67 -5.78 -4.45 -4.85
CA PHE A 67 -4.76 -4.01 -3.89
C PHE A 67 -3.35 -4.00 -4.48
N LYS A 68 -3.03 -5.01 -5.29
CA LYS A 68 -1.75 -5.07 -6.01
C LYS A 68 -1.60 -3.88 -6.97
N MET A 69 -2.67 -3.53 -7.66
CA MET A 69 -2.68 -2.38 -8.57
C MET A 69 -2.50 -1.07 -7.81
N VAL A 70 -3.25 -0.85 -6.71
CA VAL A 70 -3.12 0.34 -5.86
C VAL A 70 -1.69 0.50 -5.35
N GLN A 71 -1.09 -0.58 -4.87
CA GLN A 71 0.30 -0.58 -4.43
C GLN A 71 1.25 -0.14 -5.55
N ASN A 72 1.06 -0.66 -6.77
CA ASN A 72 1.87 -0.27 -7.91
C ASN A 72 1.65 1.19 -8.30
N MET A 73 0.41 1.69 -8.28
CA MET A 73 0.10 3.11 -8.55
C MET A 73 0.83 4.04 -7.58
N MET A 74 0.85 3.70 -6.29
CA MET A 74 1.51 4.50 -5.27
C MET A 74 3.04 4.49 -5.42
N HIS A 75 3.63 3.34 -5.71
CA HIS A 75 5.07 3.26 -5.99
C HIS A 75 5.42 4.02 -7.27
N TRP A 76 4.65 3.81 -8.33
CA TRP A 76 4.85 4.50 -9.61
C TRP A 76 4.78 6.02 -9.46
N ALA A 77 3.81 6.54 -8.75
CA ALA A 77 3.66 7.98 -8.51
C ALA A 77 4.92 8.61 -7.90
N VAL A 78 5.67 7.86 -7.09
CA VAL A 78 6.84 8.39 -6.37
C VAL A 78 8.15 8.07 -7.08
N THR A 79 8.25 6.89 -7.71
CA THR A 79 9.52 6.34 -8.20
C THR A 79 9.56 6.10 -9.70
N HIS A 80 8.43 6.20 -10.39
CA HIS A 80 8.22 5.75 -11.78
C HIS A 80 8.60 4.27 -12.00
N GLN A 81 8.46 3.47 -10.93
CA GLN A 81 8.72 2.03 -10.94
C GLN A 81 7.61 1.29 -10.18
N THR A 82 7.26 0.11 -10.65
CA THR A 82 6.42 -0.83 -9.89
C THR A 82 7.20 -1.42 -8.73
N ALA A 83 6.51 -2.04 -7.78
CA ALA A 83 7.17 -2.71 -6.65
C ALA A 83 8.19 -3.78 -7.11
N ALA A 84 7.89 -4.53 -8.16
CA ALA A 84 8.80 -5.52 -8.73
C ALA A 84 10.03 -4.88 -9.38
N GLU A 85 9.84 -3.80 -10.13
CA GLU A 85 10.93 -3.06 -10.77
C GLU A 85 11.86 -2.41 -9.75
N ILE A 86 11.34 -1.86 -8.64
CA ILE A 86 12.16 -1.31 -7.56
C ILE A 86 13.10 -2.40 -7.00
N VAL A 87 12.54 -3.56 -6.66
CA VAL A 87 13.35 -4.67 -6.14
C VAL A 87 14.38 -5.12 -7.16
N TYR A 88 13.97 -5.32 -8.41
CA TYR A 88 14.84 -5.81 -9.47
C TYR A 88 16.01 -4.88 -9.76
N THR A 89 15.77 -3.57 -9.78
CA THR A 89 16.78 -2.56 -10.16
C THR A 89 17.71 -2.16 -9.01
N ARG A 90 17.20 -2.22 -7.75
CA ARG A 90 17.93 -1.70 -6.60
C ARG A 90 18.58 -2.78 -5.73
N ALA A 91 18.21 -4.06 -5.89
CA ALA A 91 18.87 -5.16 -5.21
C ALA A 91 20.24 -5.44 -5.83
N ASP A 92 21.31 -5.10 -5.09
CA ASP A 92 22.70 -5.23 -5.55
C ASP A 92 23.60 -5.60 -4.37
N ALA A 93 24.25 -6.76 -4.45
CA ALA A 93 25.13 -7.28 -3.42
C ALA A 93 26.36 -6.41 -3.14
N GLU A 94 26.79 -5.57 -4.09
CA GLU A 94 27.93 -4.68 -3.96
C GLU A 94 27.59 -3.38 -3.22
N MET A 95 26.28 -3.06 -3.10
CA MET A 95 25.83 -1.88 -2.39
C MET A 95 25.74 -2.12 -0.87
N PRO A 96 25.96 -1.08 -0.03
CA PRO A 96 25.74 -1.18 1.40
C PRO A 96 24.35 -1.74 1.70
N HIS A 97 24.29 -2.74 2.58
CA HIS A 97 23.06 -3.45 2.93
C HIS A 97 22.27 -3.97 1.72
N MET A 98 22.96 -4.29 0.62
CA MET A 98 22.35 -4.78 -0.61
C MET A 98 21.41 -3.75 -1.28
N GLY A 99 21.66 -2.45 -1.07
CA GLY A 99 20.81 -1.35 -1.55
C GLY A 99 19.57 -1.07 -0.70
N LEU A 100 19.36 -1.82 0.40
CA LEU A 100 18.27 -1.55 1.33
C LEU A 100 18.56 -0.31 2.19
N THR A 101 17.56 0.52 2.34
CA THR A 101 17.55 1.68 3.24
C THR A 101 16.99 1.33 4.62
N THR A 102 16.16 0.27 4.69
CA THR A 102 15.61 -0.28 5.93
C THR A 102 15.36 -1.79 5.80
N TRP A 103 15.36 -2.51 6.93
CA TRP A 103 15.02 -3.94 7.02
C TRP A 103 14.49 -4.25 8.42
N LYS A 104 14.04 -5.48 8.66
CA LYS A 104 13.34 -5.85 9.90
C LYS A 104 14.12 -5.51 11.17
N ASN A 105 15.45 -5.68 11.14
CA ASN A 105 16.32 -5.46 12.30
C ASN A 105 17.27 -4.26 12.11
N ALA A 106 16.94 -3.32 11.22
CA ALA A 106 17.73 -2.11 10.99
C ALA A 106 17.82 -1.23 12.27
N PRO A 107 18.90 -0.44 12.44
CA PRO A 107 20.07 -0.36 11.55
C PRO A 107 21.16 -1.40 11.86
N GLU A 108 21.21 -1.96 13.07
CA GLU A 108 22.34 -2.76 13.56
C GLU A 108 22.20 -4.25 13.27
N GLY A 109 20.97 -4.71 13.02
CA GLY A 109 20.71 -6.13 12.78
C GLY A 109 20.98 -6.55 11.35
N ARG A 110 21.17 -7.84 11.13
CA ARG A 110 21.43 -8.41 9.80
C ARG A 110 20.23 -8.29 8.87
N VAL A 111 20.51 -8.01 7.60
CA VAL A 111 19.54 -8.16 6.51
C VAL A 111 19.15 -9.62 6.37
N GLN A 112 17.85 -9.90 6.31
CA GLN A 112 17.31 -11.23 6.10
C GLN A 112 16.87 -11.39 4.63
N LYS A 113 16.86 -12.64 4.14
CA LYS A 113 16.41 -12.95 2.78
C LYS A 113 14.98 -12.46 2.51
N SER A 114 14.10 -12.51 3.51
CA SER A 114 12.74 -11.99 3.43
C SER A 114 12.65 -10.47 3.28
N ASP A 115 13.66 -9.71 3.72
CA ASP A 115 13.68 -8.25 3.63
C ASP A 115 13.90 -7.79 2.18
N THR A 116 14.62 -8.59 1.39
CA THR A 116 15.13 -8.24 0.06
C THR A 116 14.03 -8.21 -1.03
N ILE A 117 12.87 -8.79 -0.77
CA ILE A 117 11.74 -8.81 -1.70
C ILE A 117 10.69 -7.72 -1.41
N ILE A 118 10.96 -6.86 -0.44
CA ILE A 118 10.04 -5.80 -0.01
C ILE A 118 10.47 -4.48 -0.65
N ALA A 119 9.77 -4.04 -1.69
CA ALA A 119 10.10 -2.85 -2.48
C ALA A 119 10.35 -1.59 -1.62
N LYS A 120 9.51 -1.38 -0.60
CA LYS A 120 9.64 -0.19 0.24
C LYS A 120 10.95 -0.16 1.04
N ASN A 121 11.62 -1.30 1.24
CA ASN A 121 12.89 -1.36 1.95
C ASN A 121 14.03 -0.72 1.14
N TYR A 122 13.82 -0.48 -0.15
CA TYR A 122 14.76 0.17 -1.06
C TYR A 122 14.44 1.65 -1.32
N LEU A 123 13.38 2.20 -0.71
CA LEU A 123 13.01 3.59 -0.92
C LEU A 123 13.94 4.53 -0.16
N SER A 124 14.38 5.59 -0.81
CA SER A 124 15.09 6.69 -0.16
C SER A 124 14.19 7.47 0.79
N ASP A 125 14.77 8.24 1.73
CA ASP A 125 14.02 9.09 2.66
C ASP A 125 13.08 10.06 1.93
N LYS A 126 13.51 10.62 0.80
CA LYS A 126 12.67 11.52 -0.02
C LYS A 126 11.46 10.80 -0.59
N GLU A 127 11.65 9.59 -1.12
CA GLU A 127 10.56 8.77 -1.64
C GLU A 127 9.60 8.35 -0.53
N VAL A 128 10.12 7.98 0.64
CA VAL A 128 9.30 7.66 1.83
C VAL A 128 8.46 8.87 2.26
N ILE A 129 9.05 10.07 2.33
CA ILE A 129 8.33 11.29 2.69
C ILE A 129 7.24 11.60 1.65
N SER A 130 7.54 11.48 0.35
CA SER A 130 6.56 11.72 -0.72
C SER A 130 5.41 10.72 -0.66
N LEU A 131 5.72 9.44 -0.46
CA LEU A 131 4.71 8.39 -0.32
C LEU A 131 3.81 8.61 0.91
N ASN A 132 4.39 9.06 2.03
CA ASN A 132 3.62 9.38 3.23
C ASN A 132 2.68 10.59 3.01
N ARG A 133 3.16 11.63 2.32
CA ARG A 133 2.32 12.79 1.97
C ARG A 133 1.14 12.39 1.08
N LEU A 134 1.39 11.60 0.04
CA LEU A 134 0.35 11.06 -0.82
C LEU A 134 -0.72 10.30 -0.02
N THR A 135 -0.28 9.40 0.84
CA THR A 135 -1.20 8.61 1.68
C THR A 135 -2.03 9.50 2.60
N THR A 136 -1.41 10.49 3.25
CA THR A 136 -2.12 11.41 4.15
C THR A 136 -3.17 12.20 3.39
N SER A 137 -2.81 12.78 2.23
CA SER A 137 -3.76 13.54 1.41
C SER A 137 -4.91 12.68 0.87
N PHE A 138 -4.64 11.41 0.55
CA PHE A 138 -5.70 10.47 0.15
C PHE A 138 -6.64 10.11 1.31
N LEU A 139 -6.11 9.99 2.53
CA LEU A 139 -6.93 9.79 3.73
C LEU A 139 -7.79 11.03 4.03
N ASP A 140 -7.28 12.25 3.80
CA ASP A 140 -8.05 13.48 3.91
C ASP A 140 -9.23 13.50 2.92
N LEU A 141 -8.99 13.04 1.70
CA LEU A 141 -10.07 12.87 0.70
C LEU A 141 -11.12 11.85 1.16
N ALA A 142 -10.70 10.72 1.69
CA ALA A 142 -11.60 9.67 2.18
C ALA A 142 -12.48 10.20 3.34
N GLU A 143 -11.88 10.92 4.29
CA GLU A 143 -12.59 11.53 5.42
C GLU A 143 -13.62 12.56 4.92
N ALA A 144 -13.22 13.47 4.04
CA ALA A 144 -14.12 14.49 3.48
C ALA A 144 -15.31 13.87 2.71
N ARG A 145 -15.15 12.70 2.08
CA ARG A 145 -16.26 11.98 1.43
C ARG A 145 -17.21 11.36 2.44
N ALA A 146 -16.67 10.75 3.50
CA ALA A 146 -17.47 10.16 4.56
C ALA A 146 -18.30 11.25 5.30
N GLU A 147 -17.70 12.41 5.59
CA GLU A 147 -18.40 13.56 6.18
C GLU A 147 -19.57 14.06 5.31
N ARG A 148 -19.40 14.00 3.99
CA ARG A 148 -20.44 14.36 3.01
C ARG A 148 -21.41 13.22 2.73
N GLN A 149 -21.31 12.11 3.45
CA GLN A 149 -22.15 10.92 3.31
C GLN A 149 -22.18 10.34 1.88
N ILE A 150 -21.03 10.36 1.20
CA ILE A 150 -20.89 9.82 -0.15
C ILE A 150 -20.49 8.35 -0.05
N ILE A 151 -21.42 7.46 -0.44
CA ILE A 151 -21.17 6.03 -0.57
C ILE A 151 -20.20 5.81 -1.73
N SER A 152 -19.21 4.94 -1.54
CA SER A 152 -18.23 4.60 -2.56
C SER A 152 -18.13 3.08 -2.72
N THR A 153 -18.00 2.65 -3.97
CA THR A 153 -17.62 1.29 -4.33
C THR A 153 -16.10 1.18 -4.47
N MET A 154 -15.56 -0.04 -4.57
CA MET A 154 -14.14 -0.24 -4.86
C MET A 154 -13.72 0.40 -6.18
N GLU A 155 -14.57 0.35 -7.21
CA GLU A 155 -14.32 1.01 -8.50
C GLU A 155 -14.30 2.55 -8.37
N ASP A 156 -15.20 3.13 -7.56
CA ASP A 156 -15.19 4.57 -7.27
C ASP A 156 -13.88 4.99 -6.61
N TRP A 157 -13.39 4.23 -5.65
CA TRP A 157 -12.12 4.51 -4.97
C TRP A 157 -10.93 4.44 -5.92
N LYS A 158 -10.90 3.43 -6.80
CA LYS A 158 -9.88 3.31 -7.84
C LYS A 158 -9.85 4.53 -8.74
N LYS A 159 -11.01 4.91 -9.28
CA LYS A 159 -11.14 6.11 -10.12
C LYS A 159 -10.68 7.36 -9.39
N GLN A 160 -11.06 7.50 -8.11
CA GLN A 160 -10.65 8.64 -7.32
C GLN A 160 -9.16 8.70 -7.02
N LEU A 161 -8.51 7.56 -6.82
CA LEU A 161 -7.06 7.54 -6.69
C LEU A 161 -6.39 7.98 -7.99
N ASP A 162 -6.86 7.52 -9.15
CA ASP A 162 -6.33 7.91 -10.46
C ASP A 162 -6.54 9.41 -10.72
N ASP A 163 -7.73 9.93 -10.45
CA ASP A 163 -8.06 11.36 -10.56
C ASP A 163 -7.21 12.19 -9.60
N PHE A 164 -7.06 11.75 -8.35
CA PHE A 164 -6.24 12.39 -7.33
C PHE A 164 -4.78 12.49 -7.76
N LEU A 165 -4.18 11.39 -8.19
CA LEU A 165 -2.80 11.38 -8.67
C LEU A 165 -2.62 12.34 -9.87
N THR A 166 -3.58 12.35 -10.79
CA THR A 166 -3.57 13.24 -11.96
C THR A 166 -3.62 14.72 -11.55
N VAL A 167 -4.51 15.09 -10.60
CA VAL A 167 -4.64 16.47 -10.10
C VAL A 167 -3.38 16.93 -9.39
N TYR A 168 -2.69 16.04 -8.69
CA TYR A 168 -1.42 16.33 -8.02
C TYR A 168 -0.21 16.31 -8.97
N GLY A 169 -0.44 16.12 -10.28
CA GLY A 169 0.61 16.16 -11.31
C GLY A 169 1.46 14.89 -11.39
N TYR A 170 0.99 13.79 -10.85
CA TYR A 170 1.64 12.49 -11.03
C TYR A 170 1.24 11.86 -12.35
N ASP A 171 2.20 11.21 -13.00
CA ASP A 171 1.95 10.49 -14.24
C ASP A 171 1.00 9.30 -14.01
N LYS A 172 0.10 9.07 -14.97
CA LYS A 172 -0.79 7.92 -14.93
C LYS A 172 0.01 6.63 -14.95
N PHE A 173 -0.39 5.73 -14.07
CA PHE A 173 0.15 4.38 -14.05
C PHE A 173 -0.28 3.62 -15.32
N HIS A 174 0.66 3.30 -16.16
CA HIS A 174 0.46 2.40 -17.28
C HIS A 174 1.01 1.04 -16.90
N ASP A 175 0.14 0.02 -16.86
CA ASP A 175 0.53 -1.35 -16.50
C ASP A 175 1.33 -2.02 -17.63
N SER A 176 2.47 -1.44 -17.96
CA SER A 176 3.48 -2.06 -18.81
C SER A 176 4.49 -2.79 -17.95
N ARG A 177 4.04 -3.85 -17.28
CA ARG A 177 4.91 -4.68 -16.44
C ARG A 177 6.04 -5.25 -17.25
N ILE A 178 7.22 -4.66 -17.15
CA ILE A 178 8.44 -5.18 -17.76
C ILE A 178 9.03 -6.30 -16.90
N ILE A 179 8.88 -6.19 -15.56
CA ILE A 179 9.44 -7.14 -14.58
C ILE A 179 8.32 -7.80 -13.79
N SER A 180 8.29 -9.14 -13.78
CA SER A 180 7.37 -9.89 -12.91
C SER A 180 7.85 -9.94 -11.46
N ALA A 181 6.93 -10.24 -10.53
CA ALA A 181 7.28 -10.42 -9.13
C ALA A 181 8.24 -11.60 -8.91
N GLU A 182 8.12 -12.66 -9.73
CA GLU A 182 8.99 -13.82 -9.72
C GLU A 182 10.40 -13.45 -10.15
N GLN A 183 10.57 -12.73 -11.26
CA GLN A 183 11.86 -12.25 -11.75
C GLN A 183 12.55 -11.33 -10.70
N ALA A 184 11.79 -10.41 -10.10
CA ALA A 184 12.31 -9.55 -9.05
C ALA A 184 12.77 -10.34 -7.82
N LYS A 185 12.00 -11.35 -7.41
CA LYS A 185 12.34 -12.23 -6.29
C LYS A 185 13.59 -13.08 -6.58
N GLU A 186 13.68 -13.67 -7.78
CA GLU A 186 14.84 -14.46 -8.19
C GLU A 186 16.12 -13.61 -8.17
N LYS A 187 16.06 -12.41 -8.76
CA LYS A 187 17.15 -11.45 -8.75
C LYS A 187 17.57 -11.09 -7.32
N ALA A 188 16.62 -10.67 -6.48
CA ALA A 188 16.90 -10.29 -5.10
C ALA A 188 17.52 -11.43 -4.28
N TYR A 189 17.07 -12.65 -4.50
CA TYR A 189 17.62 -13.82 -3.81
C TYR A 189 19.03 -14.18 -4.31
N ALA A 190 19.30 -14.07 -5.60
CA ALA A 190 20.62 -14.27 -6.16
C ALA A 190 21.62 -13.23 -5.61
N GLU A 191 21.22 -11.96 -5.50
CA GLU A 191 22.05 -10.92 -4.90
C GLU A 191 22.23 -11.15 -3.38
N TYR A 192 21.19 -11.58 -2.66
CA TYR A 192 21.30 -11.89 -1.24
C TYR A 192 22.28 -13.03 -0.97
N ASP A 193 22.27 -14.08 -1.78
CA ASP A 193 23.18 -15.23 -1.59
C ASP A 193 24.68 -14.82 -1.75
N LYS A 194 24.96 -13.80 -2.58
CA LYS A 194 26.30 -13.16 -2.67
C LYS A 194 26.56 -12.26 -1.46
N PHE A 195 25.62 -11.38 -1.12
CA PHE A 195 25.74 -10.41 -0.03
C PHE A 195 25.91 -11.09 1.33
N ARG A 196 25.25 -12.21 1.56
CA ARG A 196 25.38 -12.98 2.80
C ARG A 196 26.82 -13.35 3.10
N LEU A 197 27.62 -13.71 2.09
CA LEU A 197 29.04 -14.05 2.27
C LEU A 197 29.90 -12.86 2.74
N ILE A 198 29.45 -11.64 2.41
CA ILE A 198 30.09 -10.39 2.82
C ILE A 198 29.65 -10.02 4.25
N GLN A 199 28.35 -10.17 4.52
CA GLN A 199 27.74 -9.86 5.83
C GLN A 199 28.21 -10.80 6.94
N ASP A 200 28.59 -12.04 6.63
CA ASP A 200 28.99 -13.06 7.58
C ASP A 200 30.52 -12.98 7.94
N LYS A 201 31.29 -12.10 7.28
CA LYS A 201 32.69 -11.79 7.58
C LYS A 201 32.79 -10.70 8.64
#